data_acd36487b6fcd82534aa15b0e4fe6612
#
_entry.id   acd36487b6fcd82534aa15b0e4fe6612
#
_cell.length_a   1.000
_cell.length_b   1.000
_cell.length_c   1.000
_cell.angle_alpha   90.00
_cell.angle_beta   90.00
_cell.angle_gamma   90.00
#
_symmetry.space_group_name_H-M   'P 1'
#
loop_
_entity.id
_entity.type
_entity.pdbx_description
1 polymer ?
#
loop_
_entity_poly.entity_id
_entity_poly.type
_entity_poly.pdbx_seq_one_letter_code
_entity_poly.pdbx_strand_id
1 'polypeptide(L)'
;MRTLIWGKSFVRAFKRYSRKNPSLIKDIEKTLKLLVEDLFTPLLETHKLKGKLAGSWACKVGYDLRIVFDFIKKQGQGEDDILLLEMGSHEEVY
;
A
#
# COMPACT_ATOMS: atom_id res chain seq x y z
N MET A 1 -10.39 -3.89 13.35
CA MET A 1 -10.13 -3.73 11.91
C MET A 1 -9.21 -2.55 11.68
N ARG A 2 -8.26 -2.67 10.77
CA ARG A 2 -7.32 -1.58 10.47
C ARG A 2 -7.99 -0.48 9.65
N THR A 3 -7.59 0.75 9.91
CA THR A 3 -8.02 1.91 9.11
C THR A 3 -6.90 2.27 8.14
N LEU A 4 -7.27 2.59 6.91
CA LEU A 4 -6.32 3.08 5.91
C LEU A 4 -6.33 4.60 5.90
N ILE A 5 -5.16 5.19 6.05
CA ILE A 5 -4.99 6.63 5.98
C ILE A 5 -4.25 6.95 4.68
N TRP A 6 -4.86 7.74 3.81
CA TRP A 6 -4.31 8.05 2.50
C TRP A 6 -3.39 9.26 2.59
N GLY A 7 -2.08 9.02 2.49
CA GLY A 7 -1.10 10.10 2.44
C GLY A 7 -1.18 10.88 1.13
N LYS A 8 -0.68 12.10 1.13
CA LYS A 8 -0.75 13.00 -0.03
C LYS A 8 -0.07 12.43 -1.27
N SER A 9 1.12 11.86 -1.10
CA SER A 9 1.85 11.27 -2.22
C SER A 9 1.15 10.06 -2.80
N PHE A 10 0.52 9.26 -1.92
CA PHE A 10 -0.26 8.12 -2.37
C PHE A 10 -1.47 8.57 -3.19
N VAL A 11 -2.19 9.60 -2.72
CA VAL A 11 -3.34 10.15 -3.46
C VAL A 11 -2.93 10.63 -4.85
N ARG A 12 -1.80 11.33 -4.94
CA ARG A 12 -1.30 11.81 -6.23
C ARG A 12 -0.95 10.65 -7.16
N ALA A 13 -0.28 9.63 -6.62
CA ALA A 13 0.07 8.45 -7.40
C ALA A 13 -1.17 7.70 -7.87
N PHE A 14 -2.16 7.54 -6.99
CA PHE A 14 -3.42 6.91 -7.32
C PHE A 14 -4.11 7.62 -8.51
N LYS A 15 -4.18 8.94 -8.46
CA LYS A 15 -4.80 9.71 -9.53
C LYS A 15 -4.04 9.56 -10.85
N ARG A 16 -2.70 9.60 -10.79
CA ARG A 16 -1.86 9.48 -11.98
C ARG A 16 -2.03 8.12 -12.65
N TYR A 17 -1.95 7.04 -11.89
CA TYR A 17 -2.08 5.70 -12.45
C TYR A 17 -3.50 5.42 -12.92
N SER A 18 -4.50 5.89 -12.20
CA SER A 18 -5.91 5.69 -12.58
C SER A 18 -6.26 6.38 -13.89
N ARG A 19 -5.66 7.54 -14.15
CA ARG A 19 -5.87 8.25 -15.42
C ARG A 19 -5.25 7.51 -16.60
N LYS A 20 -4.04 7.00 -16.41
CA LYS A 20 -3.32 6.28 -17.47
C LYS A 20 -3.96 4.93 -17.76
N ASN A 21 -4.45 4.26 -16.75
CA ASN A 21 -5.01 2.92 -16.90
C ASN A 21 -6.16 2.73 -15.92
N PRO A 22 -7.39 3.09 -16.32
CA PRO A 22 -8.55 2.96 -15.43
C PRO A 22 -8.79 1.54 -14.89
N SER A 23 -8.33 0.51 -15.58
CA SER A 23 -8.50 -0.87 -15.12
C SER A 23 -7.72 -1.13 -13.82
N LEU A 24 -6.69 -0.32 -13.54
CA LEU A 24 -5.92 -0.45 -12.28
C LEU A 24 -6.75 -0.11 -11.06
N ILE A 25 -7.80 0.69 -11.20
CA ILE A 25 -8.64 1.10 -10.07
C ILE A 25 -9.18 -0.13 -9.34
N LYS A 26 -9.69 -1.11 -10.08
CA LYS A 26 -10.21 -2.34 -9.47
C LYS A 26 -9.13 -3.12 -8.75
N ASP A 27 -7.95 -3.21 -9.34
CA ASP A 27 -6.83 -3.93 -8.74
C ASP A 27 -6.37 -3.24 -7.46
N ILE A 28 -6.29 -1.91 -7.47
CA ILE A 28 -5.91 -1.13 -6.31
C ILE A 28 -6.94 -1.29 -5.20
N GLU A 29 -8.23 -1.17 -5.52
CA GLU A 29 -9.30 -1.32 -4.53
C GLU A 29 -9.27 -2.71 -3.89
N LYS A 30 -9.08 -3.75 -4.69
CA LYS A 30 -8.99 -5.12 -4.20
C LYS A 30 -7.80 -5.27 -3.24
N THR A 31 -6.66 -4.69 -3.60
CA THR A 31 -5.47 -4.73 -2.77
C THR A 31 -5.69 -4.01 -1.44
N LEU A 32 -6.28 -2.82 -1.47
CA LEU A 32 -6.57 -2.06 -0.26
C LEU A 32 -7.51 -2.82 0.66
N LYS A 33 -8.49 -3.50 0.10
CA LYS A 33 -9.39 -4.33 0.89
C LYS A 33 -8.64 -5.47 1.57
N LEU A 34 -7.74 -6.13 0.86
CA LEU A 34 -6.91 -7.20 1.42
C LEU A 34 -5.98 -6.68 2.53
N LEU A 35 -5.44 -5.47 2.36
CA LEU A 35 -4.60 -4.87 3.41
C LEU A 35 -5.35 -4.74 4.73
N VAL A 36 -6.63 -4.43 4.68
CA VAL A 36 -7.45 -4.30 5.87
C VAL A 36 -7.83 -5.67 6.43
N GLU A 37 -8.19 -6.61 5.58
CA GLU A 37 -8.73 -7.90 6.00
C GLU A 37 -7.67 -8.95 6.33
N ASP A 38 -6.60 -9.00 5.52
CA ASP A 38 -5.58 -10.04 5.66
C ASP A 38 -4.24 -9.53 5.12
N LEU A 39 -3.60 -8.69 5.92
CA LEU A 39 -2.37 -7.98 5.53
C LEU A 39 -1.24 -8.91 5.06
N PHE A 40 -1.13 -10.08 5.65
CA PHE A 40 -0.05 -11.01 5.32
C PHE A 40 -0.48 -12.16 4.43
N THR A 41 -1.62 -12.02 3.74
CA THR A 41 -1.98 -13.02 2.73
C THR A 41 -0.88 -13.12 1.68
N PRO A 42 -0.53 -14.34 1.20
CA PRO A 42 0.51 -14.50 0.18
C PRO A 42 0.28 -13.69 -1.09
N LEU A 43 -0.98 -13.39 -1.40
CA LEU A 43 -1.34 -12.60 -2.59
C LEU A 43 -0.73 -11.22 -2.60
N LEU A 44 -0.53 -10.60 -1.43
CA LEU A 44 0.00 -9.26 -1.31
C LEU A 44 1.52 -9.20 -1.32
N GLU A 45 2.19 -10.30 -1.00
CA GLU A 45 3.65 -10.34 -0.86
C GLU A 45 4.16 -9.20 0.05
N THR A 46 3.44 -8.96 1.14
CA THR A 46 3.79 -7.91 2.10
C THR A 46 5.15 -8.17 2.73
N HIS A 47 6.04 -7.19 2.65
CA HIS A 47 7.39 -7.33 3.17
C HIS A 47 7.98 -6.01 3.62
N LYS A 48 8.95 -6.08 4.51
CA LYS A 48 9.70 -4.92 4.99
C LYS A 48 10.69 -4.46 3.95
N LEU A 49 10.82 -3.16 3.80
CA LEU A 49 11.77 -2.58 2.86
C LEU A 49 13.13 -2.39 3.51
N LYS A 50 14.17 -2.33 2.67
CA LYS A 50 15.55 -2.11 3.09
C LYS A 50 16.09 -0.85 2.42
N GLY A 51 17.27 -0.41 2.85
CA GLY A 51 17.93 0.76 2.27
C GLY A 51 17.26 2.07 2.66
N LYS A 52 17.04 2.94 1.69
CA LYS A 52 16.49 4.28 1.93
C LYS A 52 15.08 4.25 2.52
N LEU A 53 14.32 3.21 2.25
CA LEU A 53 12.95 3.06 2.73
C LEU A 53 12.88 2.11 3.93
N ALA A 54 14.01 1.84 4.57
CA ALA A 54 14.05 0.95 5.74
C ALA A 54 13.07 1.44 6.81
N GLY A 55 12.32 0.50 7.38
CA GLY A 55 11.27 0.81 8.35
C GLY A 55 9.88 0.87 7.75
N SER A 56 9.78 1.08 6.44
CA SER A 56 8.49 1.02 5.73
C SER A 56 8.27 -0.37 5.16
N TRP A 57 7.04 -0.59 4.70
CA TRP A 57 6.60 -1.87 4.16
C TRP A 57 6.06 -1.67 2.75
N ALA A 58 6.02 -2.74 1.98
CA ALA A 58 5.41 -2.70 0.66
C ALA A 58 4.56 -3.92 0.41
N CYS A 59 3.57 -3.77 -0.46
CA CYS A 59 2.78 -4.88 -0.95
C CYS A 59 2.58 -4.75 -2.45
N LYS A 60 2.16 -5.85 -3.06
CA LYS A 60 2.01 -5.98 -4.50
C LYS A 60 0.60 -5.63 -4.95
N VAL A 61 0.49 -4.88 -6.04
CA VAL A 61 -0.78 -4.65 -6.74
C VAL A 61 -0.62 -5.19 -8.16
N GLY A 62 -1.32 -6.26 -8.49
CA GLY A 62 -1.19 -6.87 -9.80
C GLY A 62 0.23 -7.29 -10.12
N TYR A 63 0.67 -7.06 -11.35
CA TYR A 63 1.95 -7.56 -11.83
C TYR A 63 3.16 -6.70 -11.41
N ASP A 64 3.08 -5.40 -11.58
CA ASP A 64 4.24 -4.53 -11.43
C ASP A 64 4.09 -3.42 -10.39
N LEU A 65 2.87 -3.08 -10.03
CA LEU A 65 2.62 -1.96 -9.15
C LEU A 65 2.86 -2.36 -7.69
N ARG A 66 3.39 -1.40 -6.90
CA ARG A 66 3.66 -1.61 -5.47
C ARG A 66 3.07 -0.45 -4.67
N ILE A 67 2.57 -0.76 -3.48
CA ILE A 67 2.12 0.24 -2.51
C ILE A 67 3.10 0.21 -1.35
N VAL A 68 3.62 1.39 -0.98
CA VAL A 68 4.48 1.56 0.19
C VAL A 68 3.64 2.14 1.32
N PHE A 69 3.78 1.57 2.51
CA PHE A 69 3.00 2.00 3.66
C PHE A 69 3.78 1.83 4.96
N ASP A 70 3.32 2.53 5.99
CA ASP A 70 3.82 2.39 7.36
C ASP A 70 2.68 2.01 8.27
N PHE A 71 3.01 1.41 9.41
CA PHE A 71 2.06 1.18 10.47
C PHE A 71 2.02 2.40 11.38
N ILE A 72 0.81 2.81 11.76
CA ILE A 72 0.60 3.85 12.76
C ILE A 72 0.02 3.18 13.99
N LYS A 73 0.75 3.29 15.09
CA LYS A 73 0.34 2.67 16.35
C LYS A 73 -0.95 3.28 16.84
N LYS A 74 -1.94 2.43 17.09
CA LYS A 74 -3.23 2.83 17.61
C LYS A 74 -3.15 2.91 19.12
N GLN A 75 -3.68 3.96 19.70
CA GLN A 75 -3.77 4.04 21.16
C GLN A 75 -4.83 3.07 21.65
N GLY A 76 -4.50 2.31 22.70
CA GLY A 76 -5.39 1.31 23.27
C GLY A 76 -5.27 -0.03 22.59
N GLN A 77 -6.37 -0.78 22.55
CA GLN A 77 -6.40 -2.12 21.99
C GLN A 77 -6.78 -2.10 20.52
N GLY A 78 -6.23 -3.03 19.78
CA GLY A 78 -6.54 -3.21 18.37
C GLY A 78 -5.31 -3.22 17.49
N GLU A 79 -5.53 -3.47 16.21
CA GLU A 79 -4.46 -3.52 15.24
C GLU A 79 -4.02 -2.11 14.87
N ASP A 80 -2.73 -1.97 14.51
CA ASP A 80 -2.20 -0.69 14.04
C ASP A 80 -2.91 -0.28 12.75
N ASP A 81 -3.08 1.02 12.58
CA ASP A 81 -3.59 1.57 11.32
C ASP A 81 -2.48 1.59 10.27
N ILE A 82 -2.86 1.76 9.03
CA ILE A 82 -1.93 1.76 7.90
C ILE A 82 -1.93 3.13 7.24
N LEU A 83 -0.76 3.75 7.15
CA LEU A 83 -0.57 5.00 6.42
C LEU A 83 -0.03 4.66 5.04
N LEU A 84 -0.83 4.93 4.00
CA LEU A 84 -0.42 4.72 2.63
C LEU A 84 0.48 5.89 2.21
N LEU A 85 1.73 5.59 1.89
CA LEU A 85 2.75 6.60 1.63
C LEU A 85 2.95 6.88 0.15
N GLU A 86 3.07 5.83 -0.64
CA GLU A 86 3.45 5.96 -2.04
C GLU A 86 2.96 4.77 -2.83
N MET A 87 2.88 4.92 -4.15
CA MET A 87 2.58 3.84 -5.06
C MET A 87 3.35 4.06 -6.35
N GLY A 88 3.93 3.01 -6.89
CA GLY A 88 4.70 3.10 -8.11
C GLY A 88 5.06 1.74 -8.65
N SER A 89 5.75 1.70 -9.78
CA SER A 89 6.28 0.46 -10.32
C SER A 89 7.37 -0.07 -9.40
N HIS A 90 7.74 -1.34 -9.58
CA HIS A 90 8.83 -1.94 -8.81
C HIS A 90 10.10 -1.08 -8.86
N GLU A 91 10.44 -0.56 -10.03
CA GLU A 91 11.64 0.27 -10.19
C GLU A 91 11.51 1.63 -9.50
N GLU A 92 10.32 2.23 -9.52
CA GLU A 92 10.09 3.53 -8.90
C GLU A 92 10.16 3.47 -7.38
N VAL A 93 9.73 2.34 -6.79
CA VAL A 93 9.63 2.17 -5.34
C VAL A 93 10.91 1.60 -4.74
N TYR A 94 11.55 0.71 -5.44
CA TYR A 94 12.78 0.06 -5.00
C TYR A 94 13.98 0.60 -5.78
#